data_1b50a88b3c03726eeebc9bd477d0e138
#
_entry.id   1b50a88b3c03726eeebc9bd477d0e138
#
_cell.length_a   1.000
_cell.length_b   1.000
_cell.length_c   1.000
_cell.angle_alpha   90.00
_cell.angle_beta   90.00
_cell.angle_gamma   90.00
#
_symmetry.space_group_name_H-M   'P 1'
#
loop_
_entity.id
_entity.type
_entity.pdbx_description
1 polymer ?
#
loop_
_entity_poly.entity_id
_entity_poly.type
_entity_poly.pdbx_seq_one_letter_code
_entity_poly.pdbx_strand_id
1 'polypeptide(L)'
;MMKKIVLLFSLAGALLLTACGPREIPAKGDFTVRVFDDTPVRFAPDIYPEAYNAPGADSIYHLVNGRIILKKITLPEYERNVFVKLKVTIASNGDRWDKSGSCFVLPKESGINLLNIAKGEKQFPEVDSTKLEHMVGIVAGEDYKPTVELMRFMTPFGVGHFSAPDDSLTHNRKPVYIDHWEDSVSWEQDITDLYPLLEGGAYVGIFIDTWTTEGYIASMTVDVDESGLAYDPLTRRHVEPLMNTVYYEGQTYPDIFARRDVSTDFEIPAGVRNVRLKYIVTGHGGHSGGDEFVEKRNIVSIDGKEVLNFIPWRSDCASFRRFNPATGVWLKERLASYIAKDGYSEKKVEEPLGSSDLSRSNWCPGSDVMPEEILLTDIAPGKHTFTVSIPEATEIDGNKLNHWLVSAYLVWEK
;
A
#
# COMPACT_ATOMS: atom_id res chain seq x y z
N MET A 1 2.76 -58.47 82.30
CA MET A 1 1.86 -57.47 81.67
C MET A 1 2.67 -56.52 80.83
N MET A 2 2.76 -56.82 79.50
CA MET A 2 3.55 -56.02 78.57
C MET A 2 2.59 -55.08 77.79
N LYS A 3 2.81 -53.79 77.90
CA LYS A 3 2.12 -52.77 77.07
C LYS A 3 2.83 -52.61 75.77
N LYS A 4 2.13 -52.92 74.63
CA LYS A 4 2.58 -52.63 73.29
C LYS A 4 2.35 -51.16 72.99
N ILE A 5 3.45 -50.48 72.68
CA ILE A 5 3.38 -49.11 72.10
C ILE A 5 3.27 -49.24 70.55
N VAL A 6 2.20 -48.73 70.01
CA VAL A 6 2.02 -48.63 68.57
C VAL A 6 2.54 -47.24 68.13
N LEU A 7 3.60 -47.21 67.31
CA LEU A 7 4.14 -45.99 66.71
C LEU A 7 3.40 -45.76 65.42
N LEU A 8 2.62 -44.69 65.35
CA LEU A 8 2.03 -44.22 64.05
C LEU A 8 3.06 -43.33 63.33
N PHE A 9 3.57 -43.79 62.15
CA PHE A 9 4.29 -42.95 61.23
C PHE A 9 3.29 -42.23 60.35
N SER A 10 3.12 -40.92 60.54
CA SER A 10 2.41 -40.06 59.61
C SER A 10 3.37 -39.63 58.49
N LEU A 11 3.14 -40.20 57.30
CA LEU A 11 3.84 -39.83 56.09
C LEU A 11 3.18 -38.52 55.51
N ALA A 12 3.78 -37.37 55.80
CA ALA A 12 3.40 -36.12 55.20
C ALA A 12 3.97 -36.07 53.74
N GLY A 13 3.15 -36.46 52.78
CA GLY A 13 3.48 -36.24 51.36
C GLY A 13 3.36 -34.76 51.00
N ALA A 14 4.49 -34.08 50.91
CA ALA A 14 4.54 -32.75 50.33
C ALA A 14 4.28 -32.86 48.81
N LEU A 15 3.08 -32.56 48.36
CA LEU A 15 2.78 -32.28 46.95
C LEU A 15 3.49 -30.96 46.60
N LEU A 16 4.64 -31.09 45.93
CA LEU A 16 5.26 -30.00 45.18
C LEU A 16 4.37 -29.69 43.96
N LEU A 17 3.41 -28.80 44.13
CA LEU A 17 2.77 -28.12 43.02
C LEU A 17 3.83 -27.21 42.36
N THR A 18 4.55 -27.71 41.41
CA THR A 18 5.28 -26.85 40.46
C THR A 18 4.24 -26.06 39.72
N ALA A 19 3.91 -24.87 40.20
CA ALA A 19 3.19 -23.89 39.42
C ALA A 19 4.08 -23.59 38.21
N CYS A 20 3.75 -24.19 37.02
CA CYS A 20 4.28 -23.75 35.77
C CYS A 20 3.70 -22.35 35.55
N GLY A 21 4.41 -21.33 35.99
CA GLY A 21 4.15 -19.95 35.55
C GLY A 21 4.34 -19.87 34.04
N PRO A 22 3.71 -18.91 33.40
CA PRO A 22 3.94 -18.69 31.97
C PRO A 22 5.45 -18.55 31.71
N ARG A 23 5.96 -19.29 30.72
CA ARG A 23 7.38 -19.26 30.36
C ARG A 23 7.73 -17.91 29.79
N GLU A 24 8.75 -17.25 30.33
CA GLU A 24 9.29 -16.03 29.72
C GLU A 24 9.83 -16.30 28.34
N ILE A 25 9.49 -15.42 27.41
CA ILE A 25 9.97 -15.43 26.02
C ILE A 25 11.17 -14.49 25.98
N PRO A 26 12.37 -14.94 25.54
CA PRO A 26 13.53 -14.08 25.43
C PRO A 26 13.27 -12.91 24.45
N ALA A 27 13.69 -11.69 24.84
CA ALA A 27 13.64 -10.54 23.96
C ALA A 27 14.76 -10.62 22.91
N LYS A 28 14.46 -10.19 21.69
CA LYS A 28 15.46 -9.92 20.64
C LYS A 28 15.82 -8.43 20.55
N GLY A 29 14.92 -7.56 21.01
CA GLY A 29 15.05 -6.12 20.96
C GLY A 29 14.53 -5.54 19.65
N ASP A 30 14.40 -4.21 19.62
CA ASP A 30 13.93 -3.47 18.46
C ASP A 30 14.92 -3.57 17.31
N PHE A 31 14.41 -3.43 16.08
CA PHE A 31 15.23 -3.54 14.89
C PHE A 31 14.78 -2.52 13.84
N THR A 32 15.75 -1.84 13.22
CA THR A 32 15.49 -0.91 12.12
C THR A 32 16.32 -1.33 10.90
N VAL A 33 15.70 -1.36 9.74
CA VAL A 33 16.39 -1.51 8.47
C VAL A 33 16.09 -0.33 7.54
N ARG A 34 17.14 0.38 7.10
CA ARG A 34 17.06 1.33 6.01
C ARG A 34 17.17 0.55 4.70
N VAL A 35 16.04 0.41 4.03
CA VAL A 35 15.94 -0.38 2.79
C VAL A 35 16.52 0.41 1.62
N PHE A 36 16.03 1.63 1.44
CA PHE A 36 16.51 2.59 0.44
C PHE A 36 16.92 3.89 1.13
N ASP A 37 17.98 4.51 0.64
CA ASP A 37 18.54 5.75 1.13
C ASP A 37 18.81 6.67 -0.05
N ASP A 38 17.98 7.70 -0.20
CA ASP A 38 18.01 8.68 -1.29
C ASP A 38 18.24 8.04 -2.68
N THR A 39 17.50 6.94 -2.93
CA THR A 39 17.67 6.11 -4.12
C THR A 39 16.81 6.64 -5.27
N PRO A 40 17.38 6.86 -6.48
CA PRO A 40 16.63 7.31 -7.64
C PRO A 40 15.63 6.26 -8.14
N VAL A 41 14.38 6.70 -8.39
CA VAL A 41 13.33 5.97 -9.11
C VAL A 41 12.96 6.80 -10.33
N ARG A 42 13.25 6.29 -11.54
CA ARG A 42 13.12 7.07 -12.77
C ARG A 42 12.91 6.20 -14.00
N PHE A 43 12.42 6.77 -15.09
CA PHE A 43 12.35 6.09 -16.38
C PHE A 43 13.63 6.38 -17.18
N ALA A 44 14.54 5.42 -17.23
CA ALA A 44 15.83 5.56 -17.88
C ALA A 44 16.22 4.28 -18.66
N PRO A 45 15.55 3.99 -19.79
CA PRO A 45 15.75 2.76 -20.55
C PRO A 45 17.17 2.59 -21.07
N ASP A 46 17.90 3.68 -21.32
CA ASP A 46 19.31 3.65 -21.73
C ASP A 46 20.25 3.18 -20.62
N ILE A 47 19.86 3.33 -19.35
CA ILE A 47 20.64 2.93 -18.17
C ILE A 47 20.11 1.60 -17.62
N TYR A 48 18.79 1.47 -17.58
CA TYR A 48 18.07 0.30 -17.09
C TYR A 48 17.18 -0.25 -18.21
N PRO A 49 17.73 -1.05 -19.13
CA PRO A 49 16.93 -1.65 -20.20
C PRO A 49 15.85 -2.56 -19.58
N GLU A 50 14.81 -2.85 -20.37
CA GLU A 50 13.72 -3.73 -19.93
C GLU A 50 14.22 -5.13 -19.60
N ALA A 51 15.24 -5.59 -20.33
CA ALA A 51 15.93 -6.84 -20.00
C ALA A 51 16.59 -6.75 -18.61
N TYR A 52 16.52 -7.85 -17.87
CA TYR A 52 17.08 -7.96 -16.52
C TYR A 52 18.56 -7.53 -16.47
N ASN A 53 18.85 -6.69 -15.48
CA ASN A 53 20.20 -6.35 -15.07
C ASN A 53 20.44 -6.89 -13.64
N ALA A 54 21.63 -7.47 -13.43
CA ALA A 54 22.06 -7.85 -12.09
C ALA A 54 22.12 -6.62 -11.17
N PRO A 55 21.86 -6.78 -9.87
CA PRO A 55 21.93 -5.67 -8.93
C PRO A 55 23.34 -5.11 -8.86
N GLY A 56 23.46 -3.80 -8.60
CA GLY A 56 24.73 -3.14 -8.35
C GLY A 56 25.36 -3.54 -7.02
N ALA A 57 26.46 -2.88 -6.66
CA ALA A 57 27.16 -3.10 -5.39
C ALA A 57 26.27 -2.80 -4.15
N ASP A 58 25.26 -1.98 -4.30
CA ASP A 58 24.24 -1.62 -3.30
C ASP A 58 23.15 -2.71 -3.13
N SER A 59 23.22 -3.79 -3.94
CA SER A 59 22.26 -4.89 -3.98
C SER A 59 20.84 -4.47 -4.38
N ILE A 60 20.69 -3.34 -5.10
CA ILE A 60 19.43 -2.84 -5.61
C ILE A 60 19.22 -3.34 -7.05
N TYR A 61 18.07 -3.94 -7.31
CA TYR A 61 17.58 -4.24 -8.65
C TYR A 61 16.80 -3.06 -9.18
N HIS A 62 17.10 -2.63 -10.40
CA HIS A 62 16.32 -1.64 -11.14
C HIS A 62 15.56 -2.37 -12.23
N LEU A 63 14.24 -2.41 -12.12
CA LEU A 63 13.35 -3.12 -13.04
C LEU A 63 12.42 -2.13 -13.76
N VAL A 64 11.78 -2.58 -14.84
CA VAL A 64 10.81 -1.79 -15.61
C VAL A 64 11.40 -0.42 -16.01
N ASN A 65 12.58 -0.46 -16.65
CA ASN A 65 13.34 0.73 -17.06
C ASN A 65 13.71 1.68 -15.90
N GLY A 66 13.88 1.15 -14.68
CA GLY A 66 14.26 1.91 -13.48
C GLY A 66 13.10 2.51 -12.70
N ARG A 67 11.85 2.28 -13.11
CA ARG A 67 10.65 2.70 -12.36
C ARG A 67 10.38 1.86 -11.12
N ILE A 68 11.04 0.70 -11.01
CA ILE A 68 11.05 -0.13 -9.80
C ILE A 68 12.45 -0.22 -9.26
N ILE A 69 12.59 0.04 -7.97
CA ILE A 69 13.75 -0.35 -7.17
C ILE A 69 13.32 -1.49 -6.23
N LEU A 70 14.11 -2.56 -6.20
CA LEU A 70 13.82 -3.76 -5.42
C LEU A 70 15.08 -4.21 -4.67
N LYS A 71 14.95 -4.57 -3.39
CA LYS A 71 16.05 -5.02 -2.55
C LYS A 71 15.64 -6.16 -1.65
N LYS A 72 16.55 -7.11 -1.43
CA LYS A 72 16.37 -8.13 -0.41
C LYS A 72 16.72 -7.56 0.96
N ILE A 73 15.81 -7.72 1.92
CA ILE A 73 16.04 -7.41 3.33
C ILE A 73 15.94 -8.67 4.17
N THR A 74 16.46 -8.60 5.39
CA THR A 74 16.32 -9.67 6.37
C THR A 74 15.90 -9.04 7.69
N LEU A 75 14.71 -9.40 8.18
CA LEU A 75 14.22 -9.03 9.51
C LEU A 75 14.43 -10.19 10.48
N PRO A 76 14.65 -9.92 11.77
CA PRO A 76 14.66 -10.96 12.80
C PRO A 76 13.33 -11.70 12.84
N GLU A 77 13.39 -12.98 13.15
CA GLU A 77 12.22 -13.79 13.48
C GLU A 77 11.93 -13.63 14.98
N TYR A 78 10.81 -13.01 15.33
CA TYR A 78 10.43 -12.73 16.71
C TYR A 78 9.57 -13.85 17.29
N GLU A 79 9.68 -14.05 18.61
CA GLU A 79 8.82 -14.93 19.39
C GLU A 79 7.82 -14.15 20.24
N ARG A 80 8.05 -12.84 20.45
CA ARG A 80 7.13 -11.90 21.08
C ARG A 80 6.39 -11.11 20.02
N ASN A 81 5.25 -10.56 20.40
CA ASN A 81 4.53 -9.61 19.52
C ASN A 81 5.41 -8.44 19.13
N VAL A 82 5.21 -7.99 17.92
CA VAL A 82 5.91 -6.84 17.31
C VAL A 82 4.91 -5.84 16.79
N PHE A 83 5.34 -4.58 16.75
CA PHE A 83 4.71 -3.51 16.01
C PHE A 83 5.66 -3.13 14.87
N VAL A 84 5.19 -3.17 13.62
CA VAL A 84 6.02 -2.92 12.44
C VAL A 84 5.53 -1.68 11.72
N LYS A 85 6.42 -0.70 11.58
CA LYS A 85 6.16 0.57 10.91
C LYS A 85 6.98 0.69 9.64
N LEU A 86 6.32 1.09 8.55
CA LEU A 86 6.96 1.51 7.31
C LEU A 86 6.99 3.04 7.26
N LYS A 87 8.16 3.59 6.99
CA LYS A 87 8.36 5.02 6.70
C LYS A 87 8.91 5.18 5.29
N VAL A 88 8.28 6.05 4.51
CA VAL A 88 8.68 6.37 3.14
C VAL A 88 8.79 7.87 2.99
N THR A 89 9.88 8.32 2.37
CA THR A 89 10.11 9.74 2.04
C THR A 89 10.37 9.86 0.55
N ILE A 90 9.69 10.79 -0.11
CA ILE A 90 9.82 11.05 -1.55
C ILE A 90 10.09 12.53 -1.78
N ALA A 91 11.04 12.81 -2.67
CA ALA A 91 11.26 14.12 -3.25
C ALA A 91 11.32 14.01 -4.78
N SER A 92 10.82 15.00 -5.50
CA SER A 92 11.02 15.08 -6.96
C SER A 92 12.49 15.34 -7.26
N ASN A 93 13.02 14.68 -8.27
CA ASN A 93 14.34 14.96 -8.83
C ASN A 93 14.23 15.68 -10.19
N GLY A 94 13.02 16.19 -10.52
CA GLY A 94 12.71 16.89 -11.76
C GLY A 94 11.39 16.47 -12.42
N ASP A 95 10.80 15.33 -12.05
CA ASP A 95 9.42 15.02 -12.44
C ASP A 95 8.46 15.95 -11.68
N ARG A 96 7.70 16.73 -12.42
CA ARG A 96 6.79 17.76 -11.88
C ARG A 96 5.37 17.26 -11.60
N TRP A 97 5.04 16.04 -12.04
CA TRP A 97 3.67 15.53 -12.04
C TRP A 97 3.38 14.69 -10.80
N ASP A 98 2.12 14.58 -10.47
CA ASP A 98 1.61 13.58 -9.53
C ASP A 98 1.62 12.19 -10.19
N LYS A 99 2.16 11.23 -9.50
CA LYS A 99 2.33 9.85 -9.97
C LYS A 99 1.84 8.87 -8.92
N SER A 100 1.21 7.79 -9.35
CA SER A 100 0.94 6.67 -8.48
C SER A 100 2.25 6.00 -8.06
N GLY A 101 2.34 5.68 -6.77
CA GLY A 101 3.45 4.96 -6.17
C GLY A 101 2.98 3.83 -5.27
N SER A 102 3.79 2.79 -5.18
CA SER A 102 3.52 1.61 -4.36
C SER A 102 4.80 1.11 -3.71
N CYS A 103 4.78 0.96 -2.39
CA CYS A 103 5.74 0.13 -1.68
C CYS A 103 5.16 -1.26 -1.54
N PHE A 104 5.93 -2.29 -1.88
CA PHE A 104 5.41 -3.64 -1.96
C PHE A 104 6.40 -4.69 -1.49
N VAL A 105 5.89 -5.88 -1.19
CA VAL A 105 6.68 -7.09 -0.89
C VAL A 105 6.31 -8.21 -1.85
N LEU A 106 7.31 -8.96 -2.29
CA LEU A 106 7.09 -10.19 -3.08
C LEU A 106 6.70 -11.33 -2.13
N PRO A 107 5.53 -11.97 -2.31
CA PRO A 107 5.14 -13.13 -1.51
C PRO A 107 6.16 -14.27 -1.65
N LYS A 108 6.61 -14.84 -0.53
CA LYS A 108 7.63 -15.91 -0.51
C LYS A 108 7.12 -17.20 -1.13
N GLU A 109 5.84 -17.46 -1.02
CA GLU A 109 5.18 -18.69 -1.47
C GLU A 109 4.84 -18.66 -2.97
N SER A 110 5.08 -17.53 -3.64
CA SER A 110 4.83 -17.43 -5.08
C SER A 110 5.94 -18.09 -5.89
N GLY A 111 5.61 -19.13 -6.63
CA GLY A 111 6.52 -19.76 -7.59
C GLY A 111 6.85 -18.84 -8.78
N ILE A 112 5.98 -17.90 -9.07
CA ILE A 112 6.10 -16.88 -10.12
C ILE A 112 6.02 -15.51 -9.45
N ASN A 113 7.00 -14.66 -9.65
CA ASN A 113 7.03 -13.30 -9.11
C ASN A 113 7.77 -12.34 -10.05
N LEU A 114 7.59 -11.04 -9.80
CA LEU A 114 8.16 -9.98 -10.61
C LEU A 114 9.67 -10.15 -10.88
N LEU A 115 10.45 -10.60 -9.89
CA LEU A 115 11.90 -10.72 -10.04
C LEU A 115 12.29 -11.89 -10.95
N ASN A 116 11.67 -13.07 -10.81
CA ASN A 116 11.99 -14.20 -11.66
C ASN A 116 11.45 -14.04 -13.07
N ILE A 117 10.35 -13.30 -13.25
CA ILE A 117 9.87 -12.88 -14.57
C ILE A 117 10.88 -11.93 -15.22
N ALA A 118 11.33 -10.90 -14.50
CA ALA A 118 12.32 -9.95 -15.01
C ALA A 118 13.63 -10.66 -15.43
N LYS A 119 14.04 -11.71 -14.71
CA LYS A 119 15.19 -12.56 -15.05
C LYS A 119 14.96 -13.47 -16.25
N GLY A 120 13.74 -13.59 -16.76
CA GLY A 120 13.37 -14.54 -17.81
C GLY A 120 13.34 -16.02 -17.34
N GLU A 121 13.33 -16.25 -16.03
CA GLU A 121 13.27 -17.59 -15.45
C GLU A 121 11.84 -18.15 -15.42
N LYS A 122 10.86 -17.26 -15.37
CA LYS A 122 9.43 -17.55 -15.34
C LYS A 122 8.67 -16.60 -16.25
N GLN A 123 7.41 -16.91 -16.49
CA GLN A 123 6.45 -16.05 -17.20
C GLN A 123 5.20 -15.93 -16.36
N PHE A 124 4.46 -14.83 -16.55
CA PHE A 124 3.13 -14.73 -15.97
C PHE A 124 2.25 -15.90 -16.42
N PRO A 125 1.26 -16.30 -15.58
CA PRO A 125 0.33 -17.35 -15.97
C PRO A 125 -0.35 -17.03 -17.30
N GLU A 126 -0.55 -18.05 -18.13
CA GLU A 126 -1.35 -17.93 -19.33
C GLU A 126 -2.81 -17.62 -18.97
N VAL A 127 -3.43 -16.74 -19.74
CA VAL A 127 -4.82 -16.31 -19.55
C VAL A 127 -5.65 -16.59 -20.80
N ASP A 128 -6.93 -16.85 -20.60
CA ASP A 128 -7.87 -17.06 -21.68
C ASP A 128 -8.27 -15.71 -22.33
N SER A 129 -7.63 -15.36 -23.43
CA SER A 129 -7.88 -14.11 -24.15
C SER A 129 -9.34 -13.94 -24.63
N THR A 130 -10.10 -15.03 -24.75
CA THR A 130 -11.52 -14.95 -25.13
C THR A 130 -12.41 -14.46 -24.01
N LYS A 131 -11.93 -14.54 -22.76
CA LYS A 131 -12.63 -14.08 -21.57
C LYS A 131 -12.18 -12.68 -21.10
N LEU A 132 -11.46 -11.94 -21.90
CA LEU A 132 -10.83 -10.66 -21.53
C LEU A 132 -9.85 -10.81 -20.34
N GLU A 133 -9.26 -11.97 -20.17
CA GLU A 133 -8.31 -12.29 -19.10
C GLU A 133 -6.86 -11.96 -19.50
N HIS A 134 -6.63 -10.92 -20.31
CA HIS A 134 -5.28 -10.40 -20.56
C HIS A 134 -4.70 -9.67 -19.32
N MET A 135 -5.28 -9.92 -18.17
CA MET A 135 -4.82 -9.45 -16.87
C MET A 135 -3.78 -10.40 -16.30
N VAL A 136 -2.75 -10.61 -17.06
CA VAL A 136 -1.64 -11.50 -16.72
C VAL A 136 -1.07 -11.04 -15.38
N GLY A 137 -1.11 -11.92 -14.38
CA GLY A 137 -0.51 -11.66 -13.09
C GLY A 137 -1.33 -10.80 -12.11
N ILE A 138 -2.57 -10.44 -12.41
CA ILE A 138 -3.38 -9.56 -11.55
C ILE A 138 -4.05 -10.28 -10.38
N VAL A 139 -4.60 -11.46 -10.63
CA VAL A 139 -5.28 -12.26 -9.61
C VAL A 139 -4.44 -13.45 -9.18
N ALA A 140 -4.60 -13.86 -7.93
CA ALA A 140 -3.94 -15.07 -7.42
C ALA A 140 -4.35 -16.31 -8.22
N GLY A 141 -3.43 -17.21 -8.39
CA GLY A 141 -3.59 -18.51 -9.06
C GLY A 141 -2.76 -19.60 -8.39
N GLU A 142 -2.71 -20.79 -8.98
CA GLU A 142 -2.08 -21.97 -8.38
C GLU A 142 -0.59 -21.72 -8.02
N ASP A 143 0.20 -21.22 -8.98
CA ASP A 143 1.63 -20.95 -8.78
C ASP A 143 1.99 -19.46 -8.70
N TYR A 144 0.99 -18.59 -8.74
CA TYR A 144 1.16 -17.15 -8.74
C TYR A 144 0.43 -16.49 -7.60
N LYS A 145 1.12 -15.65 -6.86
CA LYS A 145 0.55 -14.73 -5.87
C LYS A 145 0.97 -13.32 -6.26
N PRO A 146 0.01 -12.39 -6.43
CA PRO A 146 0.35 -11.00 -6.71
C PRO A 146 1.16 -10.39 -5.58
N THR A 147 1.95 -9.37 -5.89
CA THR A 147 2.65 -8.59 -4.87
C THR A 147 1.67 -8.01 -3.86
N VAL A 148 2.10 -7.91 -2.60
CA VAL A 148 1.31 -7.28 -1.54
C VAL A 148 1.81 -5.87 -1.33
N GLU A 149 0.92 -4.89 -1.43
CA GLU A 149 1.27 -3.51 -1.12
C GLU A 149 1.46 -3.33 0.38
N LEU A 150 2.61 -2.77 0.75
CA LEU A 150 2.91 -2.30 2.10
C LEU A 150 2.35 -0.89 2.33
N MET A 151 2.34 -0.07 1.27
CA MET A 151 1.81 1.29 1.27
C MET A 151 1.55 1.73 -0.16
N ARG A 152 0.38 2.32 -0.44
CA ARG A 152 0.13 3.10 -1.64
C ARG A 152 0.26 4.58 -1.34
N PHE A 153 0.86 5.34 -2.25
CA PHE A 153 0.99 6.78 -2.14
C PHE A 153 0.86 7.46 -3.51
N MET A 154 0.65 8.76 -3.47
CA MET A 154 0.69 9.60 -4.66
C MET A 154 1.78 10.65 -4.50
N THR A 155 2.69 10.72 -5.46
CA THR A 155 3.70 11.77 -5.44
C THR A 155 3.03 13.12 -5.60
N PRO A 156 3.53 14.17 -4.94
CA PRO A 156 3.02 15.52 -5.17
C PRO A 156 3.62 16.16 -6.42
N PHE A 157 3.04 17.28 -6.84
CA PHE A 157 3.54 18.06 -7.97
C PHE A 157 4.88 18.74 -7.64
N GLY A 158 5.98 18.01 -7.81
CA GLY A 158 7.33 18.53 -7.85
C GLY A 158 7.95 18.96 -6.53
N VAL A 159 7.48 18.42 -5.38
CA VAL A 159 8.08 18.69 -4.05
C VAL A 159 9.58 18.46 -4.06
N GLY A 160 10.34 19.34 -3.46
CA GLY A 160 11.83 19.31 -3.42
C GLY A 160 12.42 20.05 -4.61
N HIS A 161 12.47 19.48 -5.78
CA HIS A 161 13.11 20.10 -6.95
C HIS A 161 12.51 21.47 -7.30
N PHE A 162 11.18 21.62 -7.25
CA PHE A 162 10.49 22.87 -7.56
C PHE A 162 10.10 23.68 -6.32
N SER A 163 10.62 23.34 -5.15
CA SER A 163 10.31 24.03 -3.89
C SER A 163 11.12 25.31 -3.69
N ALA A 164 12.19 25.51 -4.43
CA ALA A 164 13.04 26.68 -4.32
C ALA A 164 12.25 27.98 -4.63
N PRO A 165 12.44 29.05 -3.83
CA PRO A 165 11.71 30.31 -4.01
C PRO A 165 11.92 30.98 -5.38
N ASP A 166 13.07 30.79 -5.98
CA ASP A 166 13.48 31.39 -7.25
C ASP A 166 13.12 30.55 -8.49
N ASP A 167 12.50 29.38 -8.29
CA ASP A 167 12.06 28.57 -9.40
C ASP A 167 10.95 29.28 -10.19
N SER A 168 11.18 29.47 -11.48
CA SER A 168 10.26 30.24 -12.36
C SER A 168 8.88 29.57 -12.46
N LEU A 169 8.82 28.24 -12.36
CA LEU A 169 7.57 27.49 -12.39
C LEU A 169 6.75 27.74 -11.12
N THR A 170 7.40 27.66 -9.95
CA THR A 170 6.78 27.94 -8.66
C THR A 170 6.35 29.40 -8.54
N HIS A 171 7.22 30.34 -8.99
CA HIS A 171 6.92 31.78 -8.93
C HIS A 171 5.65 32.15 -9.69
N ASN A 172 5.43 31.54 -10.86
CA ASN A 172 4.29 31.85 -11.72
C ASN A 172 3.00 31.07 -11.38
N ARG A 173 3.09 30.03 -10.55
CA ARG A 173 1.99 29.09 -10.31
C ARG A 173 1.69 28.83 -8.85
N LYS A 174 2.42 29.44 -7.92
CA LYS A 174 2.19 29.20 -6.49
C LYS A 174 0.77 29.61 -6.08
N PRO A 175 0.05 28.77 -5.35
CA PRO A 175 -1.20 29.15 -4.71
C PRO A 175 -0.95 30.29 -3.71
N VAL A 176 -1.89 31.17 -3.57
CA VAL A 176 -1.85 32.19 -2.51
C VAL A 176 -1.86 31.51 -1.14
N TYR A 177 -1.11 32.03 -0.17
CA TYR A 177 -1.04 31.59 1.23
C TYR A 177 -0.14 30.39 1.52
N ILE A 178 0.82 30.08 0.68
CA ILE A 178 1.92 29.18 1.03
C ILE A 178 3.17 30.01 1.33
N ASP A 179 3.59 30.01 2.58
CA ASP A 179 4.77 30.77 3.01
C ASP A 179 6.08 30.12 2.51
N HIS A 180 6.11 28.79 2.55
CA HIS A 180 7.21 27.97 2.05
C HIS A 180 6.66 26.63 1.52
N TRP A 181 7.40 26.06 0.58
CA TRP A 181 7.14 24.73 0.08
C TRP A 181 7.99 23.72 0.86
N GLU A 182 7.44 22.54 1.11
CA GLU A 182 8.21 21.45 1.72
C GLU A 182 9.28 20.93 0.76
N ASP A 183 10.37 20.42 1.30
CA ASP A 183 11.48 19.86 0.50
C ASP A 183 11.25 18.37 0.15
N SER A 184 10.37 17.70 0.85
CA SER A 184 9.98 16.31 0.62
C SER A 184 8.62 16.03 1.25
N VAL A 185 8.04 14.88 0.91
CA VAL A 185 6.89 14.34 1.61
C VAL A 185 7.25 13.02 2.26
N SER A 186 6.75 12.78 3.47
CA SER A 186 6.96 11.53 4.21
C SER A 186 5.64 10.99 4.74
N TRP A 187 5.52 9.67 4.69
CA TRP A 187 4.39 8.93 5.25
C TRP A 187 4.88 7.84 6.17
N GLU A 188 4.08 7.51 7.17
CA GLU A 188 4.30 6.39 8.07
C GLU A 188 3.03 5.55 8.13
N GLN A 189 3.15 4.23 8.01
CA GLN A 189 2.02 3.31 8.07
C GLN A 189 2.36 2.10 8.95
N ASP A 190 1.38 1.66 9.75
CA ASP A 190 1.42 0.39 10.46
C ASP A 190 1.24 -0.76 9.47
N ILE A 191 2.26 -1.61 9.38
CA ILE A 191 2.27 -2.81 8.54
C ILE A 191 2.45 -4.08 9.36
N THR A 192 2.09 -4.05 10.65
CA THR A 192 2.25 -5.18 11.58
C THR A 192 1.57 -6.45 11.08
N ASP A 193 0.42 -6.33 10.44
CA ASP A 193 -0.29 -7.45 9.84
C ASP A 193 0.49 -8.14 8.72
N LEU A 194 1.42 -7.43 8.08
CA LEU A 194 2.25 -7.90 6.98
C LEU A 194 3.62 -8.42 7.42
N TYR A 195 3.92 -8.41 8.73
CA TYR A 195 5.16 -8.96 9.29
C TYR A 195 5.48 -10.38 8.80
N PRO A 196 4.52 -11.32 8.67
CA PRO A 196 4.81 -12.67 8.16
C PRO A 196 5.43 -12.71 6.77
N LEU A 197 5.17 -11.73 5.92
CA LEU A 197 5.78 -11.61 4.60
C LEU A 197 7.22 -11.07 4.67
N LEU A 198 7.57 -10.37 5.75
CA LEU A 198 8.85 -9.68 5.94
C LEU A 198 9.84 -10.46 6.81
N GLU A 199 9.36 -11.27 7.79
CA GLU A 199 10.22 -11.98 8.74
C GLU A 199 11.23 -12.91 8.03
N GLY A 200 12.43 -13.06 8.57
CA GLY A 200 13.49 -13.86 7.98
C GLY A 200 14.10 -13.17 6.76
N GLY A 201 13.55 -13.31 5.58
CA GLY A 201 14.07 -12.68 4.36
C GLY A 201 12.97 -12.37 3.36
N ALA A 202 12.96 -11.16 2.81
CA ALA A 202 11.96 -10.72 1.85
C ALA A 202 12.57 -9.80 0.78
N TYR A 203 11.97 -9.79 -0.41
CA TYR A 203 12.21 -8.75 -1.39
C TYR A 203 11.16 -7.66 -1.25
N VAL A 204 11.60 -6.43 -0.98
CA VAL A 204 10.73 -5.26 -0.88
C VAL A 204 11.13 -4.24 -1.93
N GLY A 205 10.15 -3.52 -2.47
CA GLY A 205 10.38 -2.57 -3.54
C GLY A 205 9.54 -1.30 -3.44
N ILE A 206 9.96 -0.31 -4.23
CA ILE A 206 9.18 0.90 -4.54
C ILE A 206 8.98 0.94 -6.05
N PHE A 207 7.74 1.16 -6.46
CA PHE A 207 7.36 1.52 -7.82
C PHE A 207 6.85 2.96 -7.83
N ILE A 208 7.23 3.74 -8.85
CA ILE A 208 6.61 5.03 -9.18
C ILE A 208 6.34 5.05 -10.67
N ASP A 209 5.11 5.38 -11.07
CA ASP A 209 4.71 5.44 -12.48
C ASP A 209 5.22 6.72 -13.18
N THR A 210 6.51 7.00 -13.01
CA THR A 210 7.22 8.11 -13.67
C THR A 210 7.64 7.73 -15.08
N TRP A 211 7.62 8.72 -15.99
CA TRP A 211 8.05 8.59 -17.39
C TRP A 211 9.14 9.60 -17.75
N THR A 212 9.80 10.18 -16.73
CA THR A 212 10.88 11.12 -16.93
C THR A 212 12.23 10.51 -16.48
N THR A 213 13.29 10.95 -17.10
CA THR A 213 14.67 10.53 -16.77
C THR A 213 15.14 11.07 -15.44
N GLU A 214 14.57 12.18 -15.00
CA GLU A 214 14.83 12.82 -13.73
C GLU A 214 14.18 12.05 -12.58
N GLY A 215 12.89 11.74 -12.69
CA GLY A 215 12.11 10.96 -11.75
C GLY A 215 12.05 11.54 -10.35
N TYR A 216 12.24 10.66 -9.36
CA TYR A 216 12.14 10.93 -7.93
C TYR A 216 13.31 10.36 -7.17
N ILE A 217 13.53 10.87 -5.96
CA ILE A 217 14.42 10.30 -4.95
C ILE A 217 13.55 9.69 -3.86
N ALA A 218 13.86 8.45 -3.49
CA ALA A 218 13.07 7.68 -2.53
C ALA A 218 13.95 7.15 -1.40
N SER A 219 13.46 7.28 -0.16
CA SER A 219 14.01 6.62 1.02
C SER A 219 12.92 5.78 1.70
N MET A 220 13.29 4.59 2.18
CA MET A 220 12.38 3.66 2.85
C MET A 220 13.06 3.05 4.08
N THR A 221 12.35 3.05 5.20
CA THR A 221 12.79 2.42 6.44
C THR A 221 11.68 1.51 6.97
N VAL A 222 12.06 0.35 7.51
CA VAL A 222 11.16 -0.52 8.26
C VAL A 222 11.68 -0.60 9.69
N ASP A 223 10.82 -0.18 10.63
CA ASP A 223 11.07 -0.23 12.07
C ASP A 223 10.23 -1.36 12.68
N VAL A 224 10.86 -2.16 13.53
CA VAL A 224 10.21 -3.24 14.28
C VAL A 224 10.44 -3.01 15.75
N ASP A 225 9.37 -2.69 16.47
CA ASP A 225 9.36 -2.53 17.93
C ASP A 225 8.86 -3.83 18.58
N GLU A 226 9.71 -4.50 19.35
CA GLU A 226 9.34 -5.73 20.05
C GLU A 226 8.54 -5.43 21.31
N SER A 227 7.52 -6.23 21.61
CA SER A 227 6.77 -6.12 22.87
C SER A 227 7.68 -6.23 24.09
N GLY A 228 7.61 -5.23 24.96
CA GLY A 228 8.31 -5.22 26.25
C GLY A 228 7.78 -6.24 27.26
N LEU A 229 6.68 -6.95 26.96
CA LEU A 229 6.04 -7.89 27.87
C LEU A 229 6.64 -9.29 27.70
N ALA A 230 7.27 -9.82 28.76
CA ALA A 230 7.95 -11.12 28.74
C ALA A 230 7.04 -12.32 28.41
N TYR A 231 5.73 -12.16 28.52
CA TYR A 231 4.72 -13.22 28.32
C TYR A 231 3.74 -12.88 27.20
N ASP A 232 4.16 -12.07 26.22
CA ASP A 232 3.36 -11.65 25.07
C ASP A 232 3.82 -12.39 23.80
N PRO A 233 3.35 -13.65 23.57
CA PRO A 233 3.79 -14.44 22.44
C PRO A 233 3.32 -13.82 21.12
N LEU A 234 4.15 -13.97 20.07
CA LEU A 234 3.82 -13.48 18.73
C LEU A 234 2.49 -14.07 18.25
N THR A 235 1.57 -13.18 17.92
CA THR A 235 0.34 -13.55 17.22
C THR A 235 0.69 -13.99 15.80
N ARG A 236 0.58 -15.30 15.54
CA ARG A 236 0.90 -15.86 14.21
C ARG A 236 -0.21 -15.49 13.24
N ARG A 237 0.15 -14.70 12.23
CA ARG A 237 -0.75 -14.29 11.15
C ARG A 237 -0.38 -14.98 9.85
N HIS A 238 -1.33 -15.02 8.94
CA HIS A 238 -1.13 -15.38 7.54
C HIS A 238 -1.69 -14.27 6.67
N VAL A 239 -1.01 -14.02 5.56
CA VAL A 239 -1.44 -13.07 4.52
C VAL A 239 -1.69 -13.84 3.24
N GLU A 240 -2.93 -13.76 2.73
CA GLU A 240 -3.33 -14.38 1.45
C GLU A 240 -3.56 -13.29 0.42
N PRO A 241 -2.66 -13.11 -0.55
CA PRO A 241 -2.84 -12.17 -1.65
C PRO A 241 -3.98 -12.61 -2.57
N LEU A 242 -4.88 -11.68 -2.92
CA LEU A 242 -6.02 -11.95 -3.80
C LEU A 242 -5.84 -11.30 -5.18
N MET A 243 -5.53 -10.01 -5.19
CA MET A 243 -5.51 -9.18 -6.40
C MET A 243 -4.53 -8.01 -6.27
N ASN A 244 -3.88 -7.66 -7.38
CA ASN A 244 -3.16 -6.40 -7.51
C ASN A 244 -3.17 -5.94 -8.97
N THR A 245 -3.75 -4.76 -9.26
CA THR A 245 -3.84 -4.20 -10.62
C THR A 245 -2.86 -3.05 -10.88
N VAL A 246 -1.86 -2.86 -10.01
CA VAL A 246 -0.81 -1.87 -10.25
C VAL A 246 0.02 -2.28 -11.48
N TYR A 247 0.44 -1.32 -12.28
CA TYR A 247 1.05 -1.57 -13.61
C TYR A 247 2.22 -2.55 -13.64
N TYR A 248 3.01 -2.62 -12.58
CA TYR A 248 4.16 -3.54 -12.54
C TYR A 248 3.78 -5.03 -12.50
N GLU A 249 2.52 -5.34 -12.21
CA GLU A 249 2.00 -6.71 -12.22
C GLU A 249 1.63 -7.21 -13.63
N GLY A 250 2.07 -6.54 -14.69
CA GLY A 250 1.84 -6.96 -16.06
C GLY A 250 0.46 -6.65 -16.62
N GLN A 251 -0.23 -5.67 -16.06
CA GLN A 251 -1.54 -5.24 -16.51
C GLN A 251 -1.51 -4.76 -17.96
N THR A 252 -2.33 -5.39 -18.81
CA THR A 252 -2.48 -5.04 -20.23
C THR A 252 -3.81 -4.32 -20.53
N TYR A 253 -4.80 -4.43 -19.65
CA TYR A 253 -6.09 -3.73 -19.74
C TYR A 253 -6.33 -2.90 -18.48
N PRO A 254 -5.83 -1.67 -18.44
CA PRO A 254 -6.03 -0.83 -17.24
C PRO A 254 -7.51 -0.50 -16.97
N ASP A 255 -8.38 -0.51 -18.00
CA ASP A 255 -9.81 -0.26 -17.91
C ASP A 255 -10.68 -1.52 -17.68
N ILE A 256 -10.11 -2.59 -17.13
CA ILE A 256 -10.80 -3.88 -16.97
C ILE A 256 -12.11 -3.76 -16.18
N PHE A 257 -12.14 -2.91 -15.14
CA PHE A 257 -13.35 -2.73 -14.32
C PHE A 257 -14.49 -2.02 -15.07
N ALA A 258 -14.20 -1.32 -16.17
CA ALA A 258 -15.22 -0.80 -17.07
C ALA A 258 -15.81 -1.88 -17.99
N ARG A 259 -15.12 -3.01 -18.14
CA ARG A 259 -15.48 -4.10 -19.05
C ARG A 259 -16.15 -5.28 -18.34
N ARG A 260 -15.75 -5.54 -17.10
CA ARG A 260 -16.26 -6.68 -16.31
C ARG A 260 -15.88 -6.58 -14.85
N ASP A 261 -16.58 -7.33 -14.02
CA ASP A 261 -16.15 -7.64 -12.67
C ASP A 261 -14.90 -8.54 -12.70
N VAL A 262 -14.04 -8.40 -11.70
CA VAL A 262 -12.81 -9.20 -11.56
C VAL A 262 -12.93 -10.10 -10.34
N SER A 263 -12.74 -11.39 -10.53
CA SER A 263 -12.89 -12.40 -9.48
C SER A 263 -11.65 -13.28 -9.34
N THR A 264 -11.45 -13.79 -8.13
CA THR A 264 -10.44 -14.82 -7.82
C THR A 264 -10.94 -15.72 -6.71
N ASP A 265 -10.54 -17.00 -6.75
CA ASP A 265 -10.85 -17.96 -5.69
C ASP A 265 -9.77 -17.97 -4.61
N PHE A 266 -10.18 -18.23 -3.38
CA PHE A 266 -9.29 -18.40 -2.23
C PHE A 266 -9.84 -19.45 -1.26
N GLU A 267 -9.03 -19.86 -0.28
CA GLU A 267 -9.45 -20.87 0.70
C GLU A 267 -9.18 -20.38 2.12
N ILE A 268 -10.17 -20.51 3.01
CA ILE A 268 -10.05 -20.25 4.44
C ILE A 268 -9.82 -21.57 5.18
N PRO A 269 -8.65 -21.76 5.83
CA PRO A 269 -8.38 -22.95 6.63
C PRO A 269 -9.29 -23.06 7.85
N ALA A 270 -9.55 -24.28 8.30
CA ALA A 270 -10.27 -24.48 9.56
C ALA A 270 -9.46 -24.00 10.76
N GLY A 271 -10.14 -23.43 11.77
CA GLY A 271 -9.56 -23.01 13.03
C GLY A 271 -8.87 -21.64 13.05
N VAL A 272 -8.85 -20.92 11.93
CA VAL A 272 -8.34 -19.53 11.87
C VAL A 272 -9.33 -18.55 12.49
N ARG A 273 -8.82 -17.40 12.93
CA ARG A 273 -9.58 -16.35 13.61
C ARG A 273 -9.28 -14.99 13.01
N ASN A 274 -10.16 -14.02 13.27
CA ASN A 274 -9.96 -12.62 12.89
C ASN A 274 -9.63 -12.45 11.42
N VAL A 275 -10.41 -13.11 10.54
CA VAL A 275 -10.24 -12.98 9.09
C VAL A 275 -10.64 -11.57 8.67
N ARG A 276 -9.70 -10.82 8.12
CA ARG A 276 -9.88 -9.45 7.68
C ARG A 276 -9.49 -9.31 6.22
N LEU A 277 -10.34 -8.63 5.45
CA LEU A 277 -10.03 -8.20 4.10
C LEU A 277 -9.41 -6.80 4.17
N LYS A 278 -8.28 -6.60 3.51
CA LYS A 278 -7.66 -5.31 3.25
C LYS A 278 -7.87 -4.98 1.77
N TYR A 279 -8.43 -3.81 1.50
CA TYR A 279 -8.77 -3.36 0.16
C TYR A 279 -8.23 -1.95 -0.07
N ILE A 280 -7.36 -1.80 -1.07
CA ILE A 280 -6.73 -0.52 -1.44
C ILE A 280 -7.18 -0.19 -2.85
N VAL A 281 -7.75 1.00 -3.03
CA VAL A 281 -8.28 1.39 -4.34
C VAL A 281 -8.05 2.86 -4.62
N THR A 282 -7.72 3.19 -5.87
CA THR A 282 -7.64 4.56 -6.38
C THR A 282 -8.11 4.60 -7.83
N GLY A 283 -8.91 5.61 -8.19
CA GLY A 283 -9.38 5.85 -9.56
C GLY A 283 -8.52 6.91 -10.25
N HIS A 284 -8.22 6.69 -11.51
CA HIS A 284 -7.33 7.51 -12.32
C HIS A 284 -7.95 7.81 -13.68
N GLY A 285 -7.52 8.88 -14.29
CA GLY A 285 -8.02 9.40 -15.57
C GLY A 285 -8.12 10.92 -15.50
N GLY A 286 -6.97 11.59 -15.57
CA GLY A 286 -6.74 13.03 -15.30
C GLY A 286 -7.38 13.98 -16.31
N HIS A 287 -8.61 13.73 -16.76
CA HIS A 287 -9.37 14.60 -17.68
C HIS A 287 -10.76 14.89 -17.12
N SER A 288 -11.42 15.91 -17.64
CA SER A 288 -12.79 16.27 -17.22
C SER A 288 -13.74 15.08 -17.42
N GLY A 289 -14.40 14.65 -16.34
CA GLY A 289 -15.29 13.49 -16.33
C GLY A 289 -14.59 12.13 -16.27
N GLY A 290 -13.25 12.08 -16.09
CA GLY A 290 -12.50 10.84 -15.89
C GLY A 290 -12.71 10.23 -14.51
N ASP A 291 -12.33 8.97 -14.38
CA ASP A 291 -12.49 8.17 -13.16
C ASP A 291 -11.77 8.77 -11.94
N GLU A 292 -10.81 9.65 -12.17
CA GLU A 292 -10.12 10.41 -11.13
C GLU A 292 -11.01 11.46 -10.46
N PHE A 293 -11.88 12.13 -11.23
CA PHE A 293 -12.64 13.32 -10.80
C PHE A 293 -14.15 13.09 -10.72
N VAL A 294 -14.60 11.85 -10.80
CA VAL A 294 -16.01 11.48 -10.69
C VAL A 294 -16.18 10.42 -9.63
N GLU A 295 -17.08 10.70 -8.69
CA GLU A 295 -17.46 9.73 -7.66
C GLU A 295 -18.05 8.47 -8.30
N LYS A 296 -17.44 7.30 -8.02
CA LYS A 296 -17.88 6.01 -8.55
C LYS A 296 -17.92 4.96 -7.45
N ARG A 297 -18.94 4.15 -7.49
CA ARG A 297 -19.18 3.11 -6.49
C ARG A 297 -18.23 1.92 -6.69
N ASN A 298 -17.65 1.47 -5.60
CA ASN A 298 -16.89 0.23 -5.52
C ASN A 298 -17.68 -0.79 -4.68
N ILE A 299 -17.81 -1.99 -5.20
CA ILE A 299 -18.53 -3.09 -4.56
C ILE A 299 -17.58 -4.28 -4.47
N VAL A 300 -17.38 -4.77 -3.26
CA VAL A 300 -16.61 -5.99 -3.00
C VAL A 300 -17.54 -7.04 -2.44
N SER A 301 -17.51 -8.24 -3.02
CA SER A 301 -18.33 -9.36 -2.57
C SER A 301 -17.50 -10.63 -2.35
N ILE A 302 -17.99 -11.47 -1.44
CA ILE A 302 -17.51 -12.83 -1.22
C ILE A 302 -18.71 -13.77 -1.42
N ASP A 303 -18.57 -14.74 -2.33
CA ASP A 303 -19.63 -15.68 -2.73
C ASP A 303 -20.91 -14.95 -3.16
N GLY A 304 -20.77 -13.80 -3.81
CA GLY A 304 -21.89 -12.96 -4.26
C GLY A 304 -22.57 -12.14 -3.14
N LYS A 305 -22.11 -12.23 -1.88
CA LYS A 305 -22.59 -11.39 -0.78
C LYS A 305 -21.70 -10.16 -0.67
N GLU A 306 -22.28 -8.96 -0.73
CA GLU A 306 -21.55 -7.71 -0.52
C GLU A 306 -20.94 -7.66 0.88
N VAL A 307 -19.64 -7.40 0.96
CA VAL A 307 -18.88 -7.17 2.19
C VAL A 307 -18.41 -5.73 2.32
N LEU A 308 -18.29 -5.01 1.19
CA LEU A 308 -17.98 -3.59 1.13
C LEU A 308 -18.74 -2.96 -0.04
N ASN A 309 -19.35 -1.80 0.20
CA ASN A 309 -20.03 -1.03 -0.83
C ASN A 309 -19.91 0.45 -0.48
N PHE A 310 -19.04 1.17 -1.18
CA PHE A 310 -18.71 2.56 -0.85
C PHE A 310 -18.28 3.36 -2.10
N ILE A 311 -18.15 4.65 -1.94
CA ILE A 311 -17.57 5.56 -2.92
C ILE A 311 -16.21 6.00 -2.39
N PRO A 312 -15.09 5.53 -2.99
CA PRO A 312 -13.76 5.95 -2.60
C PRO A 312 -13.48 7.37 -3.06
N TRP A 313 -13.66 8.35 -2.16
CA TRP A 313 -13.56 9.76 -2.50
C TRP A 313 -12.83 10.57 -1.44
N ARG A 314 -11.96 11.49 -1.88
CA ARG A 314 -11.27 12.43 -1.00
C ARG A 314 -11.53 13.87 -1.42
N SER A 315 -11.87 14.69 -0.46
CA SER A 315 -12.16 16.13 -0.64
C SER A 315 -11.22 17.04 0.15
N ASP A 316 -10.21 16.47 0.80
CA ASP A 316 -9.25 17.16 1.67
C ASP A 316 -7.94 17.51 0.96
N CYS A 317 -7.87 17.43 -0.37
CA CYS A 317 -6.63 17.57 -1.15
C CYS A 317 -5.95 18.94 -0.97
N ALA A 318 -6.68 19.99 -0.68
CA ALA A 318 -6.11 21.29 -0.38
C ALA A 318 -5.20 21.31 0.87
N SER A 319 -5.35 20.34 1.79
CA SER A 319 -4.46 20.21 2.96
C SER A 319 -3.03 19.77 2.62
N PHE A 320 -2.85 19.20 1.42
CA PHE A 320 -1.54 18.79 0.89
C PHE A 320 -0.87 19.86 0.03
N ARG A 321 -1.47 21.04 -0.09
CA ARG A 321 -1.00 22.12 -1.00
C ARG A 321 0.47 22.45 -0.83
N ARG A 322 1.02 22.44 0.40
CA ARG A 322 2.42 22.75 0.71
C ARG A 322 3.44 21.82 0.04
N PHE A 323 3.00 20.61 -0.36
CA PHE A 323 3.82 19.64 -1.07
C PHE A 323 3.75 19.78 -2.60
N ASN A 324 2.94 20.69 -3.13
CA ASN A 324 2.59 20.77 -4.54
C ASN A 324 3.08 22.06 -5.23
N PRO A 325 4.40 22.38 -5.21
CA PRO A 325 4.92 23.64 -5.75
C PRO A 325 4.71 23.80 -7.25
N ALA A 326 4.71 22.71 -8.02
CA ALA A 326 4.56 22.73 -9.47
C ALA A 326 3.10 22.58 -9.96
N THR A 327 2.10 22.66 -9.07
CA THR A 327 0.69 22.56 -9.44
C THR A 327 0.25 23.71 -10.35
N GLY A 328 -0.64 23.42 -11.33
CA GLY A 328 -1.30 24.45 -12.11
C GLY A 328 -2.32 25.20 -11.24
N VAL A 329 -2.39 26.52 -11.35
CA VAL A 329 -3.31 27.38 -10.59
C VAL A 329 -4.17 28.19 -11.55
N TRP A 330 -5.45 28.32 -11.25
CA TRP A 330 -6.38 29.23 -11.91
C TRP A 330 -7.27 29.95 -10.90
N LEU A 331 -7.92 31.03 -11.35
CA LEU A 331 -8.87 31.76 -10.53
C LEU A 331 -10.30 31.24 -10.76
N LYS A 332 -10.99 30.97 -9.65
CA LYS A 332 -12.40 30.58 -9.64
C LYS A 332 -13.23 31.62 -8.91
N GLU A 333 -14.22 32.19 -9.59
CA GLU A 333 -15.21 33.07 -8.95
C GLU A 333 -16.14 32.22 -8.07
N ARG A 334 -16.31 32.65 -6.83
CA ARG A 334 -17.32 32.09 -5.94
C ARG A 334 -17.94 33.13 -5.02
N LEU A 335 -19.09 32.81 -4.45
CA LEU A 335 -19.74 33.63 -3.43
C LEU A 335 -19.12 33.33 -2.06
N ALA A 336 -18.64 34.36 -1.39
CA ALA A 336 -18.11 34.28 -0.03
C ALA A 336 -19.02 35.00 0.95
N SER A 337 -19.36 34.37 2.05
CA SER A 337 -20.15 34.96 3.13
C SER A 337 -19.23 35.65 4.14
N TYR A 338 -19.65 36.79 4.67
CA TYR A 338 -18.91 37.50 5.71
C TYR A 338 -19.88 38.30 6.61
N ILE A 339 -19.41 38.72 7.78
CA ILE A 339 -20.17 39.60 8.68
C ILE A 339 -19.74 41.03 8.43
N ALA A 340 -20.62 41.83 7.86
CA ALA A 340 -20.47 43.27 7.70
C ALA A 340 -20.94 44.02 8.96
N LYS A 341 -20.78 45.36 9.01
CA LYS A 341 -21.19 46.17 10.17
C LYS A 341 -22.70 46.10 10.43
N ASP A 342 -23.47 45.88 9.41
CA ASP A 342 -24.94 45.83 9.38
C ASP A 342 -25.50 44.39 9.40
N GLY A 343 -24.63 43.38 9.56
CA GLY A 343 -25.03 42.01 9.68
C GLY A 343 -24.41 41.09 8.65
N TYR A 344 -25.06 39.95 8.38
CA TYR A 344 -24.64 38.97 7.41
C TYR A 344 -24.71 39.53 5.97
N SER A 345 -23.66 39.29 5.20
CA SER A 345 -23.56 39.75 3.82
C SER A 345 -22.78 38.75 2.96
N GLU A 346 -22.88 38.89 1.64
CA GLU A 346 -22.19 38.05 0.66
C GLU A 346 -21.51 38.92 -0.40
N LYS A 347 -20.38 38.44 -0.90
CA LYS A 347 -19.67 39.07 -2.00
C LYS A 347 -19.05 38.02 -2.93
N LYS A 348 -18.92 38.38 -4.19
CA LYS A 348 -18.14 37.60 -5.12
C LYS A 348 -16.64 37.82 -4.87
N VAL A 349 -15.89 36.72 -4.82
CA VAL A 349 -14.45 36.73 -4.68
C VAL A 349 -13.84 35.82 -5.75
N GLU A 350 -12.65 36.15 -6.18
CA GLU A 350 -11.83 35.25 -6.97
C GLU A 350 -10.92 34.48 -6.02
N GLU A 351 -10.99 33.14 -6.08
CA GLU A 351 -10.19 32.24 -5.27
C GLU A 351 -9.21 31.49 -6.16
N PRO A 352 -7.89 31.51 -5.86
CA PRO A 352 -6.93 30.67 -6.54
C PRO A 352 -7.16 29.20 -6.17
N LEU A 353 -7.28 28.35 -7.18
CA LEU A 353 -7.48 26.93 -7.06
C LEU A 353 -6.34 26.20 -7.75
N GLY A 354 -5.61 25.35 -7.04
CA GLY A 354 -4.60 24.48 -7.63
C GLY A 354 -5.22 23.19 -8.16
N SER A 355 -4.66 22.61 -9.21
CA SER A 355 -5.09 21.27 -9.67
C SER A 355 -4.89 20.22 -8.58
N SER A 356 -3.88 20.39 -7.72
CA SER A 356 -3.67 19.55 -6.54
C SER A 356 -4.77 19.64 -5.48
N ASP A 357 -5.61 20.68 -5.51
CA ASP A 357 -6.66 20.92 -4.51
C ASP A 357 -7.98 20.20 -4.86
N LEU A 358 -8.10 19.69 -6.09
CA LEU A 358 -9.32 19.03 -6.57
C LEU A 358 -9.55 17.71 -5.84
N SER A 359 -10.81 17.47 -5.46
CA SER A 359 -11.24 16.17 -4.93
C SER A 359 -11.03 15.07 -5.96
N ARG A 360 -10.66 13.87 -5.49
CA ARG A 360 -10.29 12.73 -6.33
C ARG A 360 -10.78 11.41 -5.76
N SER A 361 -10.75 10.39 -6.60
CA SER A 361 -11.13 9.02 -6.26
C SER A 361 -10.08 8.37 -5.34
N ASN A 362 -10.24 8.62 -4.04
CA ASN A 362 -9.49 8.06 -2.90
C ASN A 362 -8.01 8.46 -2.76
N TRP A 363 -7.57 9.52 -3.41
CA TRP A 363 -6.20 10.00 -3.26
C TRP A 363 -6.08 11.53 -3.42
N CYS A 364 -4.96 12.07 -2.96
CA CYS A 364 -4.57 13.46 -3.21
C CYS A 364 -3.08 13.51 -3.57
N PRO A 365 -2.62 14.44 -4.42
CA PRO A 365 -1.20 14.63 -4.68
C PRO A 365 -0.45 14.95 -3.38
N GLY A 366 0.46 14.02 -2.98
CA GLY A 366 1.20 14.11 -1.72
C GLY A 366 0.60 13.32 -0.56
N SER A 367 -0.46 12.53 -0.80
CA SER A 367 -1.05 11.66 0.23
C SER A 367 -0.63 10.20 0.07
N ASP A 368 -0.67 9.46 1.16
CA ASP A 368 -0.82 8.01 1.16
C ASP A 368 -2.28 7.60 1.00
N VAL A 369 -2.50 6.31 0.77
CA VAL A 369 -3.82 5.69 0.65
C VAL A 369 -3.92 4.55 1.65
N MET A 370 -4.76 4.73 2.66
CA MET A 370 -4.98 3.70 3.68
C MET A 370 -5.87 2.58 3.11
N PRO A 371 -5.61 1.31 3.46
CA PRO A 371 -6.52 0.23 3.12
C PRO A 371 -7.84 0.34 3.87
N GLU A 372 -8.95 0.07 3.19
CA GLU A 372 -10.21 -0.28 3.83
C GLU A 372 -10.04 -1.64 4.50
N GLU A 373 -10.46 -1.74 5.76
CA GLU A 373 -10.39 -2.98 6.53
C GLU A 373 -11.78 -3.51 6.86
N ILE A 374 -12.06 -4.73 6.46
CA ILE A 374 -13.35 -5.39 6.67
C ILE A 374 -13.15 -6.68 7.46
N LEU A 375 -13.70 -6.75 8.67
CA LEU A 375 -13.73 -7.97 9.46
C LEU A 375 -14.81 -8.92 8.91
N LEU A 376 -14.39 -10.10 8.48
CA LEU A 376 -15.28 -11.13 7.92
C LEU A 376 -15.75 -12.09 9.04
N THR A 377 -16.76 -11.66 9.81
CA THR A 377 -17.20 -12.35 11.04
C THR A 377 -17.80 -13.72 10.80
N ASP A 378 -18.44 -13.93 9.63
CA ASP A 378 -19.23 -15.11 9.34
C ASP A 378 -18.66 -15.99 8.23
N ILE A 379 -17.38 -15.79 7.88
CA ILE A 379 -16.75 -16.59 6.82
C ILE A 379 -16.45 -18.01 7.34
N ALA A 380 -16.98 -19.01 6.64
CA ALA A 380 -16.76 -20.41 6.98
C ALA A 380 -15.39 -20.90 6.48
N PRO A 381 -14.82 -21.96 7.05
CA PRO A 381 -13.69 -22.65 6.41
C PRO A 381 -14.08 -23.25 5.06
N GLY A 382 -13.20 -23.21 4.07
CA GLY A 382 -13.40 -23.76 2.74
C GLY A 382 -13.10 -22.78 1.62
N LYS A 383 -13.55 -23.11 0.42
CA LYS A 383 -13.33 -22.33 -0.80
C LYS A 383 -14.37 -21.21 -0.91
N HIS A 384 -13.91 -20.05 -1.34
CA HIS A 384 -14.68 -18.83 -1.53
C HIS A 384 -14.25 -18.12 -2.81
N THR A 385 -15.14 -17.31 -3.36
CA THR A 385 -14.85 -16.43 -4.51
C THR A 385 -14.92 -14.98 -4.07
N PHE A 386 -13.80 -14.27 -4.24
CA PHE A 386 -13.70 -12.81 -4.06
C PHE A 386 -14.00 -12.12 -5.38
N THR A 387 -14.81 -11.07 -5.38
CA THR A 387 -15.17 -10.30 -6.59
C THR A 387 -15.14 -8.80 -6.32
N VAL A 388 -14.54 -8.06 -7.24
CA VAL A 388 -14.58 -6.58 -7.28
C VAL A 388 -15.37 -6.14 -8.48
N SER A 389 -16.33 -5.23 -8.26
CA SER A 389 -17.15 -4.58 -9.28
C SER A 389 -17.07 -3.07 -9.12
N ILE A 390 -16.85 -2.34 -10.22
CA ILE A 390 -16.92 -0.89 -10.32
C ILE A 390 -17.86 -0.56 -11.49
N PRO A 391 -19.18 -0.63 -11.28
CA PRO A 391 -20.17 -0.65 -12.38
C PRO A 391 -20.14 0.61 -13.27
N GLU A 392 -19.64 1.73 -12.72
CA GLU A 392 -19.65 3.03 -13.40
C GLU A 392 -18.22 3.39 -13.92
N ALA A 393 -17.26 2.45 -13.83
CA ALA A 393 -15.90 2.67 -14.38
C ALA A 393 -15.97 2.98 -15.87
N THR A 394 -15.05 3.84 -16.33
CA THR A 394 -15.04 4.33 -17.71
C THR A 394 -13.96 3.63 -18.52
N GLU A 395 -14.30 3.20 -19.73
CA GLU A 395 -13.32 2.64 -20.67
C GLU A 395 -12.28 3.68 -21.13
N ILE A 396 -11.15 3.20 -21.60
CA ILE A 396 -10.16 4.02 -22.27
C ILE A 396 -10.76 4.53 -23.60
N ASP A 397 -10.65 5.83 -23.84
CA ASP A 397 -11.07 6.49 -25.08
C ASP A 397 -9.92 7.37 -25.61
N GLY A 398 -9.15 6.86 -26.56
CA GLY A 398 -7.99 7.54 -27.12
C GLY A 398 -6.94 7.87 -26.03
N ASN A 399 -6.70 9.16 -25.77
CA ASN A 399 -5.77 9.62 -24.73
C ASN A 399 -6.39 9.72 -23.33
N LYS A 400 -7.65 9.34 -23.19
CA LYS A 400 -8.33 9.34 -21.89
C LYS A 400 -8.09 8.00 -21.20
N LEU A 401 -7.04 7.95 -20.40
CA LEU A 401 -6.55 6.74 -19.75
C LEU A 401 -7.28 6.52 -18.41
N ASN A 402 -8.58 6.15 -18.50
CA ASN A 402 -9.34 5.78 -17.30
C ASN A 402 -8.90 4.40 -16.79
N HIS A 403 -8.64 4.29 -15.50
CA HIS A 403 -8.31 3.01 -14.87
C HIS A 403 -8.45 3.05 -13.35
N TRP A 404 -8.57 1.87 -12.75
CA TRP A 404 -8.61 1.70 -11.30
C TRP A 404 -7.44 0.82 -10.85
N LEU A 405 -6.68 1.31 -9.88
CA LEU A 405 -5.66 0.55 -9.21
C LEU A 405 -6.25 -0.08 -7.95
N VAL A 406 -6.39 -1.39 -7.98
CA VAL A 406 -6.96 -2.19 -6.88
C VAL A 406 -5.91 -3.16 -6.36
N SER A 407 -5.76 -3.23 -5.04
CA SER A 407 -4.98 -4.25 -4.36
C SER A 407 -5.82 -4.82 -3.22
N ALA A 408 -5.85 -6.13 -3.10
CA ALA A 408 -6.63 -6.82 -2.07
C ALA A 408 -5.88 -8.04 -1.54
N TYR A 409 -5.95 -8.22 -0.23
CA TYR A 409 -5.41 -9.39 0.46
C TYR A 409 -6.19 -9.67 1.74
N LEU A 410 -6.15 -10.92 2.18
CA LEU A 410 -6.71 -11.33 3.45
C LEU A 410 -5.61 -11.45 4.51
N VAL A 411 -5.97 -11.20 5.75
CA VAL A 411 -5.14 -11.47 6.91
C VAL A 411 -5.97 -12.22 7.93
N TRP A 412 -5.40 -13.29 8.50
CA TRP A 412 -6.03 -14.01 9.60
C TRP A 412 -5.01 -14.50 10.62
N GLU A 413 -5.49 -14.81 11.81
CA GLU A 413 -4.70 -15.43 12.89
C GLU A 413 -4.79 -16.96 12.83
N LYS A 414 -3.66 -17.62 13.06
CA LYS A 414 -3.54 -19.10 13.11
C LYS A 414 -3.73 -19.62 14.52
#